data_3243544ee80799e1ddc5e9b08c5326dd
#
_entry.id   3243544ee80799e1ddc5e9b08c5326dd
#
_cell.length_a   1.000
_cell.length_b   1.000
_cell.length_c   1.000
_cell.angle_alpha   90.00
_cell.angle_beta   90.00
_cell.angle_gamma   90.00
#
_symmetry.space_group_name_H-M   'P 1'
#
loop_
_entity.id
_entity.type
_entity.pdbx_description
1 polymer ?
#
loop_
_entity_poly.entity_id
_entity_poly.type
_entity_poly.pdbx_seq_one_letter_code
_entity_poly.pdbx_strand_id
1 'polypeptide(L)'
;PIKGNLDKVEFNGKQATVVDYKTGKLKYAKDKFNRPNSDAPNGGDYWRQAVFYKILIDNDHSLDWEVVSTLFEFVEPISEGEYHKEKVVITPEDTEEVTEQITTVYRKIMAHDFNTGCGKKECDWCHFVKSNFKQVGDIMQEEETN
;
A
#
# COMPACT_ATOMS: atom_id res chain seq x y z
N PRO A 1 -15.06 -2.83 -6.81
CA PRO A 1 -14.02 -3.86 -7.00
C PRO A 1 -12.63 -3.27 -6.78
N ILE A 2 -11.77 -4.04 -6.11
CA ILE A 2 -10.35 -3.71 -5.96
C ILE A 2 -9.62 -4.30 -7.17
N LYS A 3 -8.66 -3.57 -7.72
CA LYS A 3 -7.88 -3.99 -8.90
C LYS A 3 -6.39 -3.74 -8.67
N GLY A 4 -5.55 -4.54 -9.32
CA GLY A 4 -4.11 -4.35 -9.37
C GLY A 4 -3.54 -4.90 -10.67
N ASN A 5 -2.34 -4.44 -11.01
CA ASN A 5 -1.56 -4.97 -12.13
C ASN A 5 -0.32 -5.67 -11.58
N LEU A 6 0.04 -6.78 -12.18
CA LEU A 6 1.25 -7.52 -11.87
C LEU A 6 2.24 -7.35 -13.02
N ASP A 7 3.51 -7.07 -12.72
CA ASP A 7 4.53 -6.95 -13.76
C ASP A 7 4.90 -8.33 -14.32
N LYS A 8 5.11 -9.32 -13.43
CA LYS A 8 5.49 -10.68 -13.80
C LYS A 8 5.08 -11.67 -12.69
N VAL A 9 4.81 -12.92 -13.08
CA VAL A 9 4.60 -14.03 -12.15
C VAL A 9 5.49 -15.19 -12.54
N GLU A 10 6.22 -15.76 -11.58
CA GLU A 10 7.04 -16.95 -11.74
C GLU A 10 6.40 -18.12 -10.98
N PHE A 11 6.40 -19.30 -11.58
CA PHE A 11 5.75 -20.48 -11.04
C PHE A 11 6.74 -21.59 -10.67
N ASN A 12 6.47 -22.25 -9.55
CA ASN A 12 7.03 -23.53 -9.18
C ASN A 12 5.85 -24.47 -8.83
N GLY A 13 5.36 -25.24 -9.79
CA GLY A 13 4.11 -25.96 -9.66
C GLY A 13 2.93 -24.99 -9.56
N LYS A 14 2.14 -25.10 -8.47
CA LYS A 14 1.04 -24.17 -8.16
C LYS A 14 1.50 -22.94 -7.37
N GLN A 15 2.69 -22.98 -6.81
CA GLN A 15 3.23 -21.85 -6.06
C GLN A 15 3.67 -20.74 -7.00
N ALA A 16 3.22 -19.53 -6.72
CA ALA A 16 3.50 -18.34 -7.49
C ALA A 16 4.37 -17.36 -6.68
N THR A 17 5.38 -16.80 -7.33
CA THR A 17 6.11 -15.63 -6.85
C THR A 17 5.76 -14.47 -7.76
N VAL A 18 5.18 -13.41 -7.21
CA VAL A 18 4.98 -12.17 -7.95
C VAL A 18 6.30 -11.44 -8.04
N VAL A 19 6.69 -10.99 -9.23
CA VAL A 19 7.89 -10.16 -9.44
C VAL A 19 7.43 -8.75 -9.77
N ASP A 20 7.98 -7.78 -9.05
CA ASP A 20 7.67 -6.35 -9.21
C ASP A 20 8.97 -5.58 -9.45
N TYR A 21 9.01 -4.81 -10.53
CA TYR A 21 10.20 -4.03 -10.90
C TYR A 21 10.16 -2.64 -10.27
N LYS A 22 11.25 -2.28 -9.57
CA LYS A 22 11.38 -0.99 -8.89
C LYS A 22 12.45 -0.13 -9.54
N THR A 23 12.08 1.07 -9.96
CA THR A 23 13.02 2.14 -10.28
C THR A 23 13.51 2.77 -8.98
N GLY A 24 14.79 3.15 -8.93
CA GLY A 24 15.41 3.72 -7.74
C GLY A 24 16.32 2.76 -6.99
N LYS A 25 16.90 3.23 -5.89
CA LYS A 25 17.95 2.51 -5.14
C LYS A 25 17.41 1.94 -3.84
N LEU A 26 17.73 0.68 -3.59
CA LEU A 26 17.34 -0.02 -2.35
C LEU A 26 17.66 0.78 -1.07
N LYS A 27 18.79 1.50 -1.03
CA LYS A 27 19.18 2.27 0.17
C LYS A 27 18.12 3.26 0.66
N TYR A 28 17.23 3.71 -0.24
CA TYR A 28 16.11 4.60 0.08
C TYR A 28 14.78 3.86 0.30
N ALA A 29 14.81 2.54 0.21
CA ALA A 29 13.61 1.71 0.24
C ALA A 29 13.60 0.69 1.40
N LYS A 30 14.64 0.62 2.23
CA LYS A 30 14.77 -0.40 3.29
C LYS A 30 13.55 -0.43 4.22
N ASP A 31 13.11 0.71 4.68
CA ASP A 31 11.98 0.81 5.62
C ASP A 31 10.64 0.46 4.98
N LYS A 32 10.56 0.48 3.63
CA LYS A 32 9.35 0.10 2.89
C LYS A 32 9.03 -1.39 2.96
N PHE A 33 9.98 -2.22 3.38
CA PHE A 33 9.81 -3.68 3.57
C PHE A 33 9.41 -4.08 4.99
N ASN A 34 9.42 -3.13 5.93
CA ASN A 34 9.12 -3.44 7.33
C ASN A 34 7.66 -3.81 7.51
N ARG A 35 7.41 -4.85 8.31
CA ARG A 35 6.10 -5.13 8.88
C ARG A 35 5.68 -4.02 9.84
N PRO A 36 4.39 -3.94 10.23
CA PRO A 36 3.94 -2.98 11.23
C PRO A 36 4.80 -2.98 12.48
N ASN A 37 5.12 -1.79 12.98
CA ASN A 37 5.90 -1.57 14.18
C ASN A 37 5.51 -0.21 14.81
N SER A 38 6.13 0.16 15.94
CA SER A 38 5.83 1.41 16.66
C SER A 38 5.99 2.67 15.81
N ASP A 39 6.96 2.68 14.90
CA ASP A 39 7.29 3.86 14.08
C ASP A 39 6.48 3.91 12.77
N ALA A 40 6.07 2.74 12.29
CA ALA A 40 5.26 2.54 11.09
C ALA A 40 4.10 1.57 11.39
N PRO A 41 3.01 2.03 12.06
CA PRO A 41 1.92 1.16 12.51
C PRO A 41 1.22 0.40 11.37
N ASN A 42 1.24 0.95 10.17
CA ASN A 42 0.65 0.30 8.99
C ASN A 42 1.66 -0.51 8.16
N GLY A 43 2.90 -0.64 8.60
CA GLY A 43 3.98 -1.24 7.85
C GLY A 43 4.45 -0.40 6.66
N GLY A 44 5.47 -0.90 5.96
CA GLY A 44 6.06 -0.25 4.80
C GLY A 44 5.27 -0.49 3.50
N ASP A 45 5.43 0.41 2.55
CA ASP A 45 4.65 0.38 1.30
C ASP A 45 4.90 -0.88 0.46
N TYR A 46 6.14 -1.36 0.40
CA TYR A 46 6.47 -2.54 -0.41
C TYR A 46 6.01 -3.83 0.28
N TRP A 47 6.09 -3.89 1.62
CA TRP A 47 5.48 -5.00 2.35
C TRP A 47 3.96 -5.07 2.11
N ARG A 48 3.24 -3.94 2.27
CA ARG A 48 1.80 -3.90 1.98
C ARG A 48 1.49 -4.28 0.53
N GLN A 49 2.27 -3.78 -0.42
CA GLN A 49 2.10 -4.12 -1.84
C GLN A 49 2.26 -5.62 -2.09
N ALA A 50 3.27 -6.25 -1.49
CA ALA A 50 3.48 -7.69 -1.60
C ALA A 50 2.28 -8.49 -1.11
N VAL A 51 1.78 -8.15 0.08
CA VAL A 51 0.60 -8.81 0.67
C VAL A 51 -0.67 -8.54 -0.14
N PHE A 52 -0.81 -7.32 -0.66
CA PHE A 52 -1.94 -6.95 -1.50
C PHE A 52 -2.02 -7.78 -2.79
N TYR A 53 -0.89 -8.08 -3.41
CA TYR A 53 -0.85 -8.98 -4.58
C TYR A 53 -1.38 -10.37 -4.24
N LYS A 54 -1.02 -10.93 -3.09
CA LYS A 54 -1.57 -12.20 -2.62
C LYS A 54 -3.07 -12.11 -2.41
N ILE A 55 -3.56 -11.08 -1.73
CA ILE A 55 -5.00 -10.88 -1.49
C ILE A 55 -5.78 -10.80 -2.81
N LEU A 56 -5.26 -10.10 -3.82
CA LEU A 56 -5.91 -10.01 -5.12
C LEU A 56 -6.03 -11.37 -5.81
N ILE A 57 -4.95 -12.15 -5.82
CA ILE A 57 -4.91 -13.45 -6.49
C ILE A 57 -5.74 -14.48 -5.73
N ASP A 58 -5.65 -14.55 -4.41
CA ASP A 58 -6.42 -15.48 -3.58
C ASP A 58 -7.94 -15.24 -3.68
N ASN A 59 -8.37 -14.03 -4.04
CA ASN A 59 -9.77 -13.69 -4.26
C ASN A 59 -10.21 -13.82 -5.74
N ASP A 60 -9.32 -14.17 -6.63
CA ASP A 60 -9.67 -14.51 -8.02
C ASP A 60 -9.86 -16.02 -8.16
N HIS A 61 -11.10 -16.47 -7.99
CA HIS A 61 -11.46 -17.88 -8.05
C HIS A 61 -11.28 -18.54 -9.44
N SER A 62 -10.89 -17.76 -10.46
CA SER A 62 -10.53 -18.31 -11.78
C SER A 62 -9.09 -18.81 -11.82
N LEU A 63 -8.26 -18.46 -10.82
CA LEU A 63 -6.85 -18.83 -10.72
C LEU A 63 -6.68 -19.96 -9.69
N ASP A 64 -5.86 -20.95 -10.04
CA ASP A 64 -5.46 -22.06 -9.17
C ASP A 64 -4.00 -21.87 -8.71
N TRP A 65 -3.68 -20.64 -8.29
CA TRP A 65 -2.33 -20.24 -7.86
C TRP A 65 -2.30 -19.99 -6.36
N GLU A 66 -1.19 -20.33 -5.74
CA GLU A 66 -0.87 -20.00 -4.36
C GLU A 66 0.29 -19.00 -4.34
N VAL A 67 0.02 -17.73 -4.06
CA VAL A 67 1.08 -16.73 -3.92
C VAL A 67 1.78 -16.92 -2.57
N VAL A 68 3.05 -17.26 -2.62
CA VAL A 68 3.88 -17.49 -1.43
C VAL A 68 4.84 -16.35 -1.12
N SER A 69 5.17 -15.53 -2.12
CA SER A 69 6.09 -14.41 -1.96
C SER A 69 5.97 -13.39 -3.09
N THR A 70 6.49 -12.19 -2.83
CA THR A 70 6.79 -11.20 -3.86
C THR A 70 8.29 -10.93 -3.89
N LEU A 71 8.85 -10.87 -5.09
CA LEU A 71 10.24 -10.52 -5.36
C LEU A 71 10.29 -9.11 -5.96
N PHE A 72 10.89 -8.17 -5.27
CA PHE A 72 11.15 -6.82 -5.77
C PHE A 72 12.52 -6.78 -6.44
N GLU A 73 12.55 -6.51 -7.73
CA GLU A 73 13.78 -6.39 -8.51
C GLU A 73 14.06 -4.91 -8.81
N PHE A 74 15.18 -4.41 -8.28
CA PHE A 74 15.62 -3.03 -8.51
C PHE A 74 16.39 -2.95 -9.83
N VAL A 75 15.87 -2.15 -10.78
CA VAL A 75 16.46 -2.01 -12.11
C VAL A 75 17.66 -1.06 -12.15
N GLU A 76 17.88 -0.28 -11.09
CA GLU A 76 19.11 0.50 -10.94
C GLU A 76 20.22 -0.39 -10.33
N PRO A 77 21.38 -0.52 -10.99
CA PRO A 77 22.45 -1.37 -10.49
C PRO A 77 23.08 -0.79 -9.22
N ILE A 78 23.54 -1.67 -8.34
CA ILE A 78 24.35 -1.32 -7.16
C ILE A 78 25.77 -1.02 -7.59
N SER A 79 26.31 -1.86 -8.47
CA SER A 79 27.60 -1.78 -9.14
C SER A 79 27.46 -2.32 -10.56
N GLU A 80 28.52 -2.25 -11.36
CA GLU A 80 28.50 -2.71 -12.74
C GLU A 80 28.03 -4.19 -12.84
N GLY A 81 26.84 -4.38 -13.44
CA GLY A 81 26.24 -5.71 -13.64
C GLY A 81 25.55 -6.33 -12.41
N GLU A 82 25.53 -5.65 -11.27
CA GLU A 82 24.92 -6.16 -10.04
C GLU A 82 23.60 -5.44 -9.72
N TYR A 83 22.50 -6.19 -9.65
CA TYR A 83 21.16 -5.71 -9.35
C TYR A 83 20.67 -6.28 -8.03
N HIS A 84 20.01 -5.44 -7.24
CA HIS A 84 19.43 -5.87 -5.97
C HIS A 84 18.06 -6.50 -6.17
N LYS A 85 17.84 -7.60 -5.42
CA LYS A 85 16.54 -8.28 -5.33
C LYS A 85 16.17 -8.46 -3.87
N GLU A 86 14.96 -8.08 -3.50
CA GLU A 86 14.43 -8.23 -2.15
C GLU A 86 13.19 -9.10 -2.17
N LYS A 87 13.20 -10.18 -1.38
CA LYS A 87 12.08 -11.12 -1.33
C LYS A 87 11.27 -10.95 -0.06
N VAL A 88 9.98 -10.71 -0.22
CA VAL A 88 9.00 -10.69 0.86
C VAL A 88 8.24 -12.00 0.86
N VAL A 89 8.46 -12.83 1.88
CA VAL A 89 7.66 -14.03 2.15
C VAL A 89 6.42 -13.60 2.91
N ILE A 90 5.25 -14.02 2.42
CA ILE A 90 3.96 -13.58 2.94
C ILE A 90 3.39 -14.65 3.86
N THR A 91 3.07 -14.27 5.09
CA THR A 91 2.46 -15.17 6.09
C THR A 91 0.92 -14.97 6.15
N PRO A 92 0.18 -15.91 6.75
CA PRO A 92 -1.24 -15.71 7.00
C PRO A 92 -1.53 -14.44 7.82
N GLU A 93 -0.72 -14.16 8.84
CA GLU A 93 -0.85 -12.96 9.69
C GLU A 93 -0.67 -11.67 8.89
N ASP A 94 0.28 -11.65 7.94
CA ASP A 94 0.45 -10.51 7.02
C ASP A 94 -0.84 -10.26 6.22
N THR A 95 -1.49 -11.33 5.76
CA THR A 95 -2.72 -11.26 4.97
C THR A 95 -3.89 -10.74 5.80
N GLU A 96 -4.03 -11.21 7.05
CA GLU A 96 -5.04 -10.73 7.99
C GLU A 96 -4.86 -9.24 8.28
N GLU A 97 -3.64 -8.81 8.61
CA GLU A 97 -3.31 -7.42 8.92
C GLU A 97 -3.66 -6.47 7.75
N VAL A 98 -3.22 -6.79 6.53
CA VAL A 98 -3.51 -5.93 5.37
C VAL A 98 -4.98 -5.96 4.99
N THR A 99 -5.68 -7.08 5.17
CA THR A 99 -7.13 -7.18 4.95
C THR A 99 -7.89 -6.28 5.93
N GLU A 100 -7.48 -6.21 7.19
CA GLU A 100 -8.07 -5.31 8.18
C GLU A 100 -7.82 -3.84 7.83
N GLN A 101 -6.59 -3.50 7.40
CA GLN A 101 -6.26 -2.15 6.92
C GLN A 101 -7.16 -1.75 5.74
N ILE A 102 -7.33 -2.61 4.73
CA ILE A 102 -8.20 -2.37 3.57
C ILE A 102 -9.65 -2.15 4.04
N THR A 103 -10.16 -3.03 4.92
CA THR A 103 -11.52 -2.96 5.44
C THR A 103 -11.77 -1.67 6.21
N THR A 104 -10.80 -1.27 7.04
CA THR A 104 -10.86 -0.03 7.83
C THR A 104 -10.87 1.19 6.92
N VAL A 105 -9.99 1.25 5.92
CA VAL A 105 -9.96 2.35 4.95
C VAL A 105 -11.26 2.40 4.15
N TYR A 106 -11.77 1.25 3.69
CA TYR A 106 -13.04 1.19 2.97
C TYR A 106 -14.21 1.72 3.80
N ARG A 107 -14.32 1.32 5.08
CA ARG A 107 -15.37 1.82 5.99
C ARG A 107 -15.29 3.34 6.17
N LYS A 108 -14.09 3.90 6.33
CA LYS A 108 -13.87 5.34 6.43
C LYS A 108 -14.28 6.06 5.15
N ILE A 109 -13.96 5.50 3.98
CA ILE A 109 -14.38 6.03 2.68
C ILE A 109 -15.91 6.09 2.61
N MET A 110 -16.59 4.98 2.95
CA MET A 110 -18.05 4.91 2.90
C MET A 110 -18.75 5.80 3.93
N ALA A 111 -18.09 6.07 5.05
CA ALA A 111 -18.59 6.98 6.10
C ALA A 111 -18.23 8.46 5.85
N HIS A 112 -17.53 8.77 4.75
CA HIS A 112 -16.96 10.11 4.49
C HIS A 112 -16.08 10.63 5.64
N ASP A 113 -15.42 9.72 6.39
CA ASP A 113 -14.56 10.04 7.53
C ASP A 113 -13.15 10.42 7.06
N PHE A 114 -13.01 11.65 6.53
CA PHE A 114 -11.74 12.22 6.06
C PHE A 114 -11.27 13.41 6.90
N ASN A 115 -11.99 13.73 7.99
CA ASN A 115 -11.80 14.96 8.74
C ASN A 115 -10.67 14.90 9.77
N THR A 116 -10.35 13.70 10.23
CA THR A 116 -9.24 13.47 11.16
C THR A 116 -7.95 13.28 10.39
N GLY A 117 -7.13 14.26 10.22
CA GLY A 117 -5.84 14.11 9.53
C GLY A 117 -4.91 13.06 10.17
N CYS A 118 -3.78 12.80 9.55
CA CYS A 118 -2.81 11.77 9.99
C CYS A 118 -2.00 12.16 11.25
N GLY A 119 -2.25 13.34 11.85
CA GLY A 119 -1.54 13.84 13.03
C GLY A 119 -0.15 14.43 12.75
N LYS A 120 0.39 14.29 11.57
CA LYS A 120 1.70 14.85 11.20
C LYS A 120 1.58 16.37 10.97
N LYS A 121 2.48 17.15 11.60
CA LYS A 121 2.46 18.62 11.51
C LYS A 121 2.66 19.14 10.08
N GLU A 122 3.48 18.48 9.28
CA GLU A 122 3.87 18.88 7.92
C GLU A 122 3.28 17.92 6.87
N CYS A 123 1.99 17.62 6.97
CA CYS A 123 1.30 16.81 5.98
C CYS A 123 0.50 17.69 5.04
N ASP A 124 0.91 17.81 3.78
CA ASP A 124 0.25 18.62 2.75
C ASP A 124 -1.22 18.24 2.57
N TRP A 125 -1.57 16.96 2.62
CA TRP A 125 -2.95 16.49 2.53
C TRP A 125 -3.81 16.95 3.71
N CYS A 126 -3.28 16.92 4.93
CA CYS A 126 -4.00 17.41 6.10
C CYS A 126 -4.18 18.93 6.05
N HIS A 127 -3.19 19.66 5.54
CA HIS A 127 -3.31 21.10 5.30
C HIS A 127 -4.34 21.41 4.24
N PHE A 128 -4.32 20.69 3.12
CA PHE A 128 -5.30 20.85 2.03
C PHE A 128 -6.72 20.63 2.53
N VAL A 129 -6.99 19.53 3.24
CA VAL A 129 -8.32 19.23 3.80
C VAL A 129 -8.79 20.33 4.74
N LYS A 130 -7.95 20.74 5.70
CA LYS A 130 -8.28 21.78 6.66
C LYS A 130 -8.58 23.14 6.00
N SER A 131 -7.83 23.48 4.96
CA SER A 131 -8.02 24.75 4.25
C SER A 131 -9.36 24.78 3.48
N ASN A 132 -9.72 23.66 2.83
CA ASN A 132 -10.96 23.57 2.08
C ASN A 132 -12.20 23.51 2.99
N PHE A 133 -12.12 22.85 4.15
CA PHE A 133 -13.23 22.84 5.11
C PHE A 133 -13.54 24.24 5.68
N LYS A 134 -12.53 25.09 5.88
CA LYS A 134 -12.76 26.48 6.31
C LYS A 134 -13.54 27.27 5.25
N GLN A 135 -13.16 27.16 3.97
CA GLN A 135 -13.85 27.86 2.89
C GLN A 135 -15.31 27.44 2.74
N VAL A 136 -15.64 26.16 2.88
CA VAL A 136 -17.02 25.67 2.81
C VAL A 136 -17.84 26.16 4.00
N GLY A 137 -17.26 26.20 5.20
CA GLY A 137 -17.93 26.74 6.40
C GLY A 137 -18.25 28.23 6.28
N ASP A 138 -17.36 29.00 5.71
CA ASP A 138 -17.54 30.46 5.51
C ASP A 138 -18.62 30.72 4.47
N ILE A 139 -18.69 29.95 3.37
CA ILE A 139 -19.75 30.08 2.34
C ILE A 139 -21.15 29.76 2.89
N MET A 140 -21.28 28.70 3.70
CA MET A 140 -22.57 28.32 4.29
C MET A 140 -23.07 29.32 5.32
N GLN A 141 -22.19 30.04 6.02
CA GLN A 141 -22.61 31.13 6.94
C GLN A 141 -23.07 32.41 6.23
N GLU A 142 -22.53 32.67 5.04
CA GLU A 142 -23.00 33.82 4.22
C GLU A 142 -24.39 33.58 3.58
N GLU A 143 -24.75 32.33 3.28
CA GLU A 143 -26.08 31.99 2.75
C GLU A 143 -27.18 32.00 3.82
N GLU A 144 -26.87 31.77 5.11
CA GLU A 144 -27.85 31.85 6.21
C GLU A 144 -28.12 33.29 6.69
N THR A 145 -27.31 34.26 6.24
CA THR A 145 -27.45 35.67 6.65
C THR A 145 -28.06 36.59 5.61
N ASN A 146 -28.50 36.09 4.46
CA ASN A 146 -29.23 36.76 3.42
C ASN A 146 -30.66 36.20 3.27
#